data_06344a6ad5d0fcaa15501ff49b3618eb
#
_entry.id   06344a6ad5d0fcaa15501ff49b3618eb
#
_cell.length_a   1.000
_cell.length_b   1.000
_cell.length_c   1.000
_cell.angle_alpha   90.00
_cell.angle_beta   90.00
_cell.angle_gamma   90.00
#
_symmetry.space_group_name_H-M   'P 1'
#
loop_
_entity.id
_entity.type
_entity.pdbx_description
1 polymer ?
#
loop_
_entity_poly.entity_id
_entity_poly.type
_entity_poly.pdbx_seq_one_letter_code
_entity_poly.pdbx_strand_id
1 'polypeptide(L)' 'MPHIAELPQQLEAMRPALYRFAMLQLRNTVHAEDAVQETLLAVLEKPANFQGNSSLRTYVIGILKF' A
#
# COMPACT_ATOMS: atom_id res chain seq x y z
N MET A 1 -4.92 -10.31 -15.99
CA MET A 1 -5.84 -9.43 -15.31
C MET A 1 -5.83 -9.75 -13.82
N PRO A 2 -5.54 -8.79 -12.99
CA PRO A 2 -5.52 -9.06 -11.56
C PRO A 2 -6.92 -9.31 -11.02
N HIS A 3 -7.02 -10.27 -10.15
CA HIS A 3 -8.26 -10.58 -9.45
C HIS A 3 -8.14 -10.10 -8.00
N ILE A 4 -9.28 -9.89 -7.36
CA ILE A 4 -9.28 -9.52 -5.95
C ILE A 4 -8.55 -10.58 -5.15
N ALA A 5 -8.66 -11.85 -5.54
CA ALA A 5 -7.96 -12.93 -4.84
C ALA A 5 -6.44 -12.81 -4.92
N GLU A 6 -5.92 -12.09 -5.93
CA GLU A 6 -4.48 -11.88 -6.08
C GLU A 6 -4.01 -10.59 -5.42
N LEU A 7 -4.93 -9.76 -4.97
CA LEU A 7 -4.59 -8.46 -4.41
C LEU A 7 -3.63 -8.56 -3.22
N PRO A 8 -3.85 -9.46 -2.24
CA PRO A 8 -2.92 -9.54 -1.12
C PRO A 8 -1.49 -9.84 -1.55
N GLN A 9 -1.31 -10.70 -2.55
CA GLN A 9 0.03 -11.02 -3.04
C GLN A 9 0.67 -9.82 -3.71
N GLN A 10 -0.10 -9.06 -4.47
CA GLN A 10 0.42 -7.86 -5.13
C GLN A 10 0.82 -6.82 -4.10
N LEU A 11 0.02 -6.66 -3.06
CA LEU A 11 0.33 -5.70 -2.00
C LEU A 11 1.56 -6.10 -1.22
N GLU A 12 1.73 -7.39 -0.95
CA GLU A 12 2.93 -7.86 -0.26
C GLU A 12 4.18 -7.59 -1.09
N ALA A 13 4.09 -7.73 -2.40
CA ALA A 13 5.22 -7.45 -3.27
C ALA A 13 5.61 -5.97 -3.23
N MET A 14 4.66 -5.10 -2.89
CA MET A 14 4.91 -3.66 -2.80
C MET A 14 5.43 -3.22 -1.44
N ARG A 15 5.34 -4.08 -0.44
CA ARG A 15 5.70 -3.73 0.93
C ARG A 15 7.10 -3.14 1.06
N PRO A 16 8.16 -3.71 0.46
CA PRO A 16 9.49 -3.13 0.60
C PRO A 16 9.58 -1.71 0.07
N ALA A 17 8.96 -1.45 -1.08
CA ALA A 17 8.99 -0.11 -1.67
C ALA A 17 8.21 0.89 -0.81
N LEU A 18 7.06 0.47 -0.30
CA LEU A 18 6.26 1.33 0.57
C LEU A 18 7.00 1.64 1.86
N TYR A 19 7.65 0.63 2.42
CA TYR A 19 8.41 0.81 3.64
C TYR A 19 9.56 1.80 3.43
N ARG A 20 10.28 1.66 2.32
CA ARG A 20 11.37 2.58 2.01
C ARG A 20 10.86 4.00 1.89
N PHE A 21 9.73 4.18 1.21
CA PHE A 21 9.12 5.49 1.03
C PHE A 21 8.73 6.09 2.39
N ALA A 22 8.11 5.27 3.24
CA ALA A 22 7.71 5.72 4.56
C ALA A 22 8.92 6.07 5.42
N MET A 23 10.00 5.29 5.33
CA MET A 23 11.22 5.56 6.08
C MET A 23 11.85 6.90 5.70
N LEU A 24 11.82 7.22 4.41
CA LEU A 24 12.36 8.50 3.96
C LEU A 24 11.60 9.66 4.58
N GLN A 25 10.31 9.49 4.79
CA GLN A 25 9.48 10.55 5.34
C GLN A 25 9.49 10.59 6.87
N LEU A 26 9.37 9.43 7.49
CA LEU A 26 9.17 9.35 8.93
C LEU A 26 10.47 9.14 9.71
N ARG A 27 11.46 8.53 9.07
CA ARG A 27 12.76 8.25 9.70
C ARG A 27 12.63 7.50 11.02
N ASN A 28 11.64 6.62 11.08
CA ASN A 28 11.37 5.83 12.27
C ASN A 28 10.82 4.49 11.83
N THR A 29 11.50 3.41 12.20
CA THR A 29 11.12 2.09 11.73
C THR A 29 9.75 1.67 12.20
N VAL A 30 9.43 1.93 13.46
CA VAL A 30 8.13 1.56 14.01
C VAL A 30 7.00 2.31 13.31
N HIS A 31 7.18 3.61 13.16
CA HIS A 31 6.16 4.41 12.49
C HIS A 31 6.03 4.07 11.02
N ALA A 32 7.15 3.76 10.36
CA ALA A 32 7.11 3.38 8.95
C ALA A 32 6.38 2.05 8.77
N GLU A 33 6.66 1.08 9.62
CA GLU A 33 5.98 -0.21 9.55
C GLU A 33 4.49 -0.05 9.80
N ASP A 34 4.14 0.78 10.76
CA ASP A 34 2.73 1.02 11.08
C ASP A 34 2.01 1.68 9.91
N ALA A 35 2.65 2.67 9.30
CA ALA A 35 2.05 3.37 8.16
C ALA A 35 1.81 2.42 6.99
N VAL A 36 2.78 1.56 6.70
CA VAL A 36 2.67 0.58 5.62
C VAL A 36 1.55 -0.41 5.95
N GLN A 37 1.53 -0.91 7.17
CA GLN A 37 0.51 -1.86 7.60
C GLN A 37 -0.89 -1.28 7.46
N GLU A 38 -1.09 -0.07 7.92
CA GLU A 38 -2.40 0.58 7.83
C GLU A 38 -2.80 0.82 6.37
N THR A 39 -1.83 1.18 5.53
CA THR A 39 -2.10 1.40 4.13
C THR A 39 -2.57 0.12 3.45
N LEU A 40 -1.87 -0.99 3.71
CA LEU A 40 -2.24 -2.26 3.10
C LEU A 40 -3.61 -2.73 3.59
N LEU A 41 -3.89 -2.55 4.88
CA LEU A 41 -5.19 -2.91 5.41
C LEU A 41 -6.30 -2.08 4.80
N ALA A 42 -6.07 -0.79 4.61
CA ALA A 42 -7.07 0.09 4.01
C ALA A 42 -7.42 -0.37 2.60
N VAL A 43 -6.41 -0.76 1.82
CA VAL A 43 -6.65 -1.23 0.46
C VAL A 43 -7.44 -2.54 0.48
N LEU A 44 -7.10 -3.45 1.39
CA LEU A 44 -7.78 -4.74 1.48
C LEU A 44 -9.22 -4.60 1.96
N GLU A 45 -9.48 -3.61 2.83
CA GLU A 45 -10.82 -3.41 3.33
C GLU A 45 -11.77 -2.85 2.29
N LYS A 46 -11.23 -2.06 1.35
CA LYS A 46 -12.07 -1.42 0.35
C LYS A 46 -11.46 -1.56 -1.05
N PRO A 47 -11.29 -2.79 -1.51
CA PRO A 47 -10.69 -3.00 -2.83
C PRO A 47 -11.53 -2.40 -3.96
N ALA A 48 -12.83 -2.24 -3.74
CA ALA A 48 -13.71 -1.66 -4.75
C ALA A 48 -13.40 -0.20 -5.03
N ASN A 49 -12.69 0.48 -4.14
CA ASN A 49 -12.31 1.87 -4.37
C ASN A 49 -11.24 1.99 -5.44
N PHE A 50 -10.53 0.90 -5.70
CA PHE A 50 -9.57 0.88 -6.79
C PHE A 50 -10.31 0.49 -8.06
N GLN A 51 -10.48 1.44 -8.97
CA GLN A 51 -11.30 1.23 -10.15
C GLN A 51 -10.49 1.01 -11.41
N GLY A 52 -9.19 0.83 -11.27
CA GLY A 52 -8.37 0.57 -12.44
C GLY A 52 -8.03 1.80 -13.26
N ASN A 53 -8.36 2.98 -12.77
CA ASN A 53 -8.06 4.22 -13.48
C ASN A 53 -6.59 4.61 -13.37
N SER A 54 -5.88 3.98 -12.46
CA SER A 54 -4.46 4.19 -12.28
C SER A 54 -3.85 2.85 -11.90
N SER A 55 -2.53 2.78 -11.90
CA SER A 55 -1.87 1.55 -11.47
C SER A 55 -2.15 1.32 -9.99
N LEU A 56 -2.12 0.06 -9.59
CA LEU A 56 -2.29 -0.29 -8.17
C LEU A 56 -1.24 0.42 -7.33
N ARG A 57 -0.01 0.51 -7.84
CA ARG A 57 1.07 1.18 -7.13
C ARG A 57 0.72 2.65 -6.86
N THR A 58 0.24 3.36 -7.87
CA THR A 58 -0.12 4.76 -7.72
C THR A 58 -1.24 4.92 -6.71
N TYR A 59 -2.22 4.03 -6.76
CA TYR A 59 -3.35 4.07 -5.84
C TYR A 59 -2.89 3.87 -4.39
N VAL A 60 -2.05 2.86 -4.18
CA VAL A 60 -1.58 2.53 -2.83
C VAL A 60 -0.70 3.66 -2.28
N ILE A 61 0.19 4.20 -3.10
CA ILE A 61 1.06 5.30 -2.66
C ILE A 61 0.22 6.52 -2.31
N GLY A 62 -0.88 6.74 -3.04
CA GLY A 62 -1.78 7.85 -2.73
C GLY A 62 -2.47 7.70 -1.38
N ILE A 63 -2.67 6.46 -0.92
CA ILE A 63 -3.26 6.22 0.39
C ILE A 63 -2.20 6.35 1.48
N LEU A 64 -0.95 6.02 1.18
CA LEU A 64 0.15 6.07 2.13
C LEU A 64 0.45 7.53 2.47
N LYS A 65 -0.13 8.00 3.57
CA LYS A 65 0.05 9.39 4.00
C LYS A 65 0.51 9.42 5.44
N PHE A 66 1.22 10.47 5.78
CA PHE A 66 1.87 10.60 7.09
C PHE A 66 1.33 11.79 7.85
#